data_cfb0d2470f7e1f4f71b2f3557a8427ff
#
_entry.id   cfb0d2470f7e1f4f71b2f3557a8427ff
#
_cell.length_a   1.000
_cell.length_b   1.000
_cell.length_c   1.000
_cell.angle_alpha   90.00
_cell.angle_beta   90.00
_cell.angle_gamma   90.00
#
_symmetry.space_group_name_H-M   'P 1'
#
loop_
_entity.id
_entity.type
_entity.pdbx_description
1 polymer ?
#
loop_
_entity_poly.entity_id
_entity_poly.type
_entity_poly.pdbx_seq_one_letter_code
_entity_poly.pdbx_strand_id
1 'polypeptide(L)'
;VVKAVCRELELVRPAAGNPALKGRKYSDLITFVKDRPGHDRRYAIDASRIRRELGWKPAHDFENGLKSAVSWYLRNTAWIESIKKASYSGWLKKNYLLRK
;
A
#
# COMPACT_ATOMS: atom_id res chain seq x y z
N VAL A 1 3.85 -4.82 -6.11
CA VAL A 1 3.73 -4.12 -4.81
C VAL A 1 2.83 -4.89 -3.86
N VAL A 2 1.51 -5.10 -4.16
CA VAL A 2 0.53 -5.68 -3.22
C VAL A 2 0.98 -7.04 -2.64
N LYS A 3 1.46 -7.96 -3.50
CA LYS A 3 2.01 -9.25 -3.03
C LYS A 3 3.23 -9.09 -2.12
N ALA A 4 4.07 -8.08 -2.36
CA ALA A 4 5.21 -7.78 -1.49
C ALA A 4 4.75 -7.27 -0.13
N VAL A 5 3.73 -6.39 -0.08
CA VAL A 5 3.10 -5.95 1.18
C VAL A 5 2.57 -7.15 1.98
N CYS A 6 1.88 -8.10 1.31
CA CYS A 6 1.38 -9.31 1.99
C CYS A 6 2.51 -10.14 2.59
N ARG A 7 3.64 -10.29 1.88
CA ARG A 7 4.82 -11.01 2.39
C ARG A 7 5.44 -10.31 3.61
N GLU A 8 5.62 -8.99 3.54
CA GLU A 8 6.16 -8.22 4.65
C GLU A 8 5.24 -8.27 5.88
N LEU A 9 3.93 -8.20 5.68
CA LEU A 9 2.96 -8.37 6.77
C LEU A 9 3.07 -9.74 7.40
N GLU A 10 3.23 -10.81 6.61
CA GLU A 10 3.38 -12.17 7.12
C GLU A 10 4.64 -12.33 7.98
N LEU A 11 5.73 -11.64 7.63
CA LEU A 11 6.98 -11.67 8.40
C LEU A 11 6.87 -10.92 9.73
N VAL A 12 6.20 -9.76 9.74
CA VAL A 12 6.13 -8.89 10.93
C VAL A 12 4.97 -9.25 11.85
N ARG A 13 3.85 -9.70 11.29
CA ARG A 13 2.63 -10.07 12.01
C ARG A 13 1.98 -11.28 11.32
N PRO A 14 2.44 -12.49 11.59
CA PRO A 14 1.92 -13.70 10.95
C PRO A 14 0.40 -13.78 10.95
N ALA A 15 -0.18 -14.18 9.83
CA ALA A 15 -1.64 -14.28 9.65
C ALA A 15 -2.29 -15.20 10.69
N ALA A 16 -1.61 -16.28 11.06
CA ALA A 16 -2.08 -17.23 12.08
C ALA A 16 -2.33 -16.57 13.45
N GLY A 17 -1.57 -15.54 13.79
CA GLY A 17 -1.73 -14.76 15.03
C GLY A 17 -2.63 -13.54 14.92
N ASN A 18 -3.29 -13.31 13.77
CA ASN A 18 -4.12 -12.14 13.53
C ASN A 18 -5.62 -12.52 13.47
N PRO A 19 -6.39 -12.37 14.57
CA PRO A 19 -7.80 -12.76 14.62
C PRO A 19 -8.69 -12.00 13.64
N ALA A 20 -8.28 -10.80 13.21
CA ALA A 20 -9.03 -10.03 12.22
C ALA A 20 -9.09 -10.72 10.84
N LEU A 21 -8.15 -11.62 10.55
CA LEU A 21 -8.12 -12.37 9.30
C LEU A 21 -9.06 -13.60 9.30
N LYS A 22 -9.54 -14.03 10.48
CA LYS A 22 -10.46 -15.18 10.61
C LYS A 22 -9.92 -16.43 9.90
N GLY A 23 -8.63 -16.75 10.08
CA GLY A 23 -7.95 -17.89 9.48
C GLY A 23 -7.50 -17.72 8.02
N ARG A 24 -7.76 -16.58 7.39
CA ARG A 24 -7.30 -16.27 6.03
C ARG A 24 -5.86 -15.79 6.03
N LYS A 25 -5.20 -15.89 4.88
CA LYS A 25 -3.90 -15.26 4.62
C LYS A 25 -4.10 -13.81 4.21
N TYR A 26 -3.05 -12.97 4.35
CA TYR A 26 -3.09 -11.59 3.82
C TYR A 26 -3.35 -11.55 2.30
N SER A 27 -2.81 -12.51 1.55
CA SER A 27 -3.04 -12.62 0.10
C SER A 27 -4.50 -12.86 -0.27
N ASP A 28 -5.29 -13.49 0.60
CA ASP A 28 -6.70 -13.79 0.36
C ASP A 28 -7.59 -12.53 0.42
N LEU A 29 -7.02 -11.43 0.91
CA LEU A 29 -7.68 -10.12 0.92
C LEU A 29 -7.55 -9.38 -0.42
N ILE A 30 -6.74 -9.90 -1.37
CA ILE A 30 -6.56 -9.27 -2.67
C ILE A 30 -7.83 -9.47 -3.49
N THR A 31 -8.49 -8.37 -3.82
CA THR A 31 -9.69 -8.38 -4.66
C THR A 31 -9.45 -7.55 -5.92
N PHE A 32 -9.71 -8.17 -7.07
CA PHE A 32 -9.65 -7.46 -8.34
C PHE A 32 -10.96 -6.72 -8.60
N VAL A 33 -10.86 -5.47 -8.99
CA VAL A 33 -12.00 -4.63 -9.32
C VAL A 33 -11.90 -4.15 -10.76
N LYS A 34 -13.03 -3.70 -11.33
CA LYS A 34 -13.04 -3.08 -12.67
C LYS A 34 -12.16 -1.83 -12.65
N ASP A 35 -11.30 -1.71 -13.63
CA ASP A 35 -10.41 -0.58 -13.76
C ASP A 35 -11.18 0.70 -14.16
N ARG A 36 -10.60 1.87 -13.87
CA ARG A 36 -11.16 3.16 -14.29
C ARG A 36 -10.90 3.39 -15.79
N PRO A 37 -11.80 4.06 -16.50
CA PRO A 37 -11.54 4.49 -17.87
C PRO A 37 -10.28 5.38 -17.95
N GLY A 38 -9.45 5.18 -18.97
CA GLY A 38 -8.23 5.97 -19.19
C GLY A 38 -7.13 5.75 -18.15
N HIS A 39 -7.12 4.61 -17.46
CA HIS A 39 -6.06 4.29 -16.52
C HIS A 39 -4.77 3.92 -17.26
N ASP A 40 -3.66 4.54 -16.89
CA ASP A 40 -2.36 4.23 -17.46
C ASP A 40 -1.97 2.78 -17.14
N ARG A 41 -1.59 2.06 -18.15
CA ARG A 41 -1.22 0.65 -18.03
C ARG A 41 0.06 0.45 -17.24
N ARG A 42 0.98 1.42 -17.28
CA ARG A 42 2.29 1.34 -16.64
C ARG A 42 2.85 2.72 -16.36
N TYR A 43 3.41 2.89 -15.18
CA TYR A 43 4.27 4.01 -14.83
C TYR A 43 5.71 3.52 -14.77
N ALA A 44 6.60 4.12 -15.54
CA ALA A 44 8.03 3.81 -15.54
C ALA A 44 8.81 5.09 -15.79
N ILE A 45 9.64 5.48 -14.81
CA ILE A 45 10.48 6.67 -14.89
C ILE A 45 11.93 6.23 -14.96
N ASP A 46 12.66 6.74 -15.94
CA ASP A 46 14.11 6.56 -16.04
C ASP A 46 14.80 7.66 -15.24
N ALA A 47 15.43 7.28 -14.14
CA ALA A 47 16.18 8.17 -13.26
C ALA A 47 17.68 8.26 -13.63
N SER A 48 18.11 7.74 -14.79
CA SER A 48 19.53 7.72 -15.18
C SER A 48 20.12 9.11 -15.31
N ARG A 49 19.36 10.07 -15.84
CA ARG A 49 19.82 11.46 -16.02
C ARG A 49 20.10 12.14 -14.68
N ILE A 50 19.18 12.11 -13.73
CA ILE A 50 19.39 12.74 -12.42
C ILE A 50 20.53 12.08 -11.64
N ARG A 51 20.72 10.77 -11.80
CA ARG A 51 21.86 10.06 -11.19
C ARG A 51 23.19 10.54 -11.77
N ARG A 52 23.27 10.68 -13.10
CA ARG A 52 24.50 11.11 -13.79
C ARG A 52 24.82 12.57 -13.58
N GLU A 53 23.81 13.46 -13.68
CA GLU A 53 24.05 14.90 -13.65
C GLU A 53 24.11 15.47 -12.23
N LEU A 54 23.34 14.94 -11.29
CA LEU A 54 23.25 15.45 -9.91
C LEU A 54 23.79 14.46 -8.87
N GLY A 55 24.33 13.32 -9.26
CA GLY A 55 24.83 12.30 -8.33
C GLY A 55 23.74 11.73 -7.40
N TRP A 56 22.47 11.98 -7.67
CA TRP A 56 21.37 11.53 -6.82
C TRP A 56 21.26 10.02 -6.81
N LYS A 57 21.05 9.45 -5.62
CA LYS A 57 20.77 8.03 -5.40
C LYS A 57 19.59 7.91 -4.45
N PRO A 58 18.70 6.89 -4.63
CA PRO A 58 17.68 6.57 -3.66
C PRO A 58 18.32 6.27 -2.30
N ALA A 59 17.77 6.82 -1.22
CA ALA A 59 18.22 6.51 0.14
C ALA A 59 17.84 5.08 0.58
N HIS A 60 16.79 4.53 -0.03
CA HIS A 60 16.29 3.18 0.22
C HIS A 60 16.05 2.44 -1.09
N ASP A 61 16.34 1.16 -1.13
CA ASP A 61 15.82 0.27 -2.16
C ASP A 61 14.34 -0.06 -1.89
N PHE A 62 13.71 -0.74 -2.83
CA PHE A 62 12.28 -1.07 -2.74
C PHE A 62 11.97 -1.95 -1.52
N GLU A 63 12.80 -2.95 -1.24
CA GLU A 63 12.54 -3.92 -0.17
C GLU A 63 12.67 -3.28 1.21
N ASN A 64 13.77 -2.57 1.47
CA ASN A 64 13.99 -1.88 2.75
C ASN A 64 12.98 -0.74 2.97
N GLY A 65 12.64 0.00 1.93
CA GLY A 65 11.62 1.04 1.97
C GLY A 65 10.24 0.47 2.29
N LEU A 66 9.86 -0.64 1.65
CA LEU A 66 8.58 -1.31 1.90
C LEU A 66 8.49 -1.85 3.32
N LYS A 67 9.54 -2.53 3.80
CA LYS A 67 9.64 -3.03 5.18
C LYS A 67 9.46 -1.91 6.21
N SER A 68 10.14 -0.80 5.99
CA SER A 68 10.03 0.38 6.85
C SER A 68 8.61 0.97 6.83
N ALA A 69 7.99 1.06 5.66
CA ALA A 69 6.63 1.56 5.51
C ALA A 69 5.61 0.65 6.22
N VAL A 70 5.65 -0.66 5.99
CA VAL A 70 4.77 -1.63 6.66
C VAL A 70 4.91 -1.53 8.17
N SER A 71 6.15 -1.51 8.67
CA SER A 71 6.42 -1.37 10.11
C SER A 71 5.91 -0.05 10.67
N TRP A 72 6.02 1.04 9.92
CA TRP A 72 5.48 2.33 10.32
C TRP A 72 3.96 2.30 10.46
N TYR A 73 3.24 1.77 9.45
CA TYR A 73 1.78 1.66 9.51
C TYR A 73 1.31 0.81 10.68
N LEU A 74 1.98 -0.31 10.97
CA LEU A 74 1.62 -1.16 12.09
C LEU A 74 1.81 -0.49 13.46
N ARG A 75 2.77 0.43 13.57
CA ARG A 75 3.03 1.19 14.81
C ARG A 75 2.17 2.44 14.96
N ASN A 76 1.61 2.97 13.87
CA ASN A 76 0.87 4.22 13.87
C ASN A 76 -0.63 4.02 13.63
N THR A 77 -1.22 3.04 14.30
CA THR A 77 -2.65 2.71 14.17
C THR A 77 -3.57 3.86 14.57
N ALA A 78 -3.21 4.64 15.58
CA ALA A 78 -3.98 5.82 16.01
C ALA A 78 -4.08 6.87 14.87
N TRP A 79 -2.99 7.07 14.12
CA TRP A 79 -2.99 7.95 12.95
C TRP A 79 -3.94 7.42 11.86
N ILE A 80 -3.90 6.12 11.57
CA ILE A 80 -4.80 5.48 10.61
C ILE A 80 -6.27 5.67 11.01
N GLU A 81 -6.58 5.44 12.28
CA GLU A 81 -7.94 5.61 12.80
C GLU A 81 -8.42 7.07 12.72
N SER A 82 -7.53 8.04 12.97
CA SER A 82 -7.88 9.46 12.84
C SER A 82 -8.29 9.83 11.40
N ILE A 83 -7.59 9.28 10.40
CA ILE A 83 -7.92 9.50 8.98
C ILE A 83 -9.26 8.82 8.63
N LYS A 84 -9.46 7.58 9.08
CA LYS A 84 -10.70 6.84 8.80
C LYS A 84 -11.94 7.50 9.43
N LYS A 85 -11.80 8.07 10.61
CA LYS A 85 -12.88 8.78 11.33
C LYS A 85 -13.17 10.17 10.74
N ALA A 86 -12.21 10.78 10.05
CA ALA A 86 -12.40 12.05 9.36
C ALA A 86 -13.28 11.87 8.10
N SER A 87 -13.42 12.89 7.30
CA SER A 87 -14.27 12.94 6.08
C SER A 87 -13.93 11.90 5.00
N TYR A 88 -12.88 11.09 5.19
CA TYR A 88 -12.40 10.13 4.20
C TYR A 88 -13.45 9.07 3.82
N SER A 89 -14.20 8.54 4.77
CA SER A 89 -15.27 7.57 4.48
C SER A 89 -16.40 8.18 3.64
N GLY A 90 -16.77 9.42 3.92
CA GLY A 90 -17.75 10.18 3.13
C GLY A 90 -17.23 10.48 1.72
N TRP A 91 -15.98 10.90 1.62
CA TRP A 91 -15.32 11.16 0.35
C TRP A 91 -15.19 9.90 -0.52
N LEU A 92 -14.78 8.77 0.09
CA LEU A 92 -14.68 7.48 -0.59
C LEU A 92 -16.02 7.01 -1.14
N LYS A 93 -17.08 7.11 -0.32
CA LYS A 93 -18.46 6.77 -0.71
C LYS A 93 -18.90 7.61 -1.91
N LYS A 94 -18.71 8.93 -1.86
CA LYS A 94 -19.09 9.86 -2.93
C LYS A 94 -18.33 9.61 -4.23
N ASN A 95 -17.03 9.30 -4.16
CA ASN A 95 -16.17 9.32 -5.34
C ASN A 95 -15.92 7.92 -5.95
N TYR A 96 -16.14 6.85 -5.20
CA TYR A 96 -15.85 5.49 -5.67
C TYR A 96 -17.04 4.52 -5.58
N LEU A 97 -17.82 4.55 -4.51
CA LEU A 97 -18.90 3.57 -4.31
C LEU A 97 -20.20 3.94 -5.01
N LEU A 98 -20.42 5.23 -5.32
CA LEU A 98 -21.61 5.72 -6.02
C LEU A 98 -21.40 5.94 -7.52
N ARG A 99 -20.25 5.59 -8.06
CA ARG A 99 -20.02 5.58 -9.51
C ARG A 99 -20.71 4.37 -10.13
N LYS A 100 -21.84 4.65 -10.79
CA LYS A 100 -22.50 3.69 -11.68
C LYS A 100 -21.68 3.46 -12.95
#